data_e78744ab1f1fe644ec465cee5023ee84
#
_entry.id   e78744ab1f1fe644ec465cee5023ee84
#
_cell.length_a   1.000
_cell.length_b   1.000
_cell.length_c   1.000
_cell.angle_alpha   90.00
_cell.angle_beta   90.00
_cell.angle_gamma   90.00
#
_symmetry.space_group_name_H-M   'P 1'
#
loop_
_entity.id
_entity.type
_entity.pdbx_description
1 polymer ?
#
loop_
_entity_poly.entity_id
_entity_poly.type
_entity_poly.pdbx_seq_one_letter_code
_entity_poly.pdbx_strand_id
1 'polypeptide(L)'
;MLRRALAVVAAIALLTAFGQVAGAEPSTEEKLEAAKAEFEQLTRQIEGQQQELNRLSMEAAAIAERWEVANGRWEQITAQLHETLFALAEAQADYQGLKADLEERARQAYIIGPGSGIEFLLGASTIADLSARMEYVNALSQEDADLATQVQNLRNALAAQKEDQQKLQTKRAKALEKVEAEQALLDAKFDEQAAVLDDLNAKKARAQEIVKSLEKRYARELEALTGLEFHGDAVFQVCPVDQPRAVYDGFGAPRYGGGYHPHAGNDIIAPQGTPIRATFSGYAQAGSNTLGGYSVSVTGALGYTYNAHLMQPGVTGQVSAGDIVGYVGATGDTSTPHNHFEWHPNVTPTDWPVSPYGYAVITTGYGSPAVNPFPLLAQVC
;
A
#
# COMPACT_ATOMS: atom_id res chain seq x y z
N MET A 1 -14.73 -17.58 21.24
CA MET A 1 -14.75 -17.66 22.72
C MET A 1 -16.05 -17.11 23.33
N LEU A 2 -16.56 -15.95 22.87
CA LEU A 2 -17.79 -15.35 23.43
C LEU A 2 -19.05 -16.25 23.29
N ARG A 3 -19.22 -16.97 22.15
CA ARG A 3 -20.31 -17.94 21.94
C ARG A 3 -20.26 -19.14 22.89
N ARG A 4 -19.06 -19.59 23.30
CA ARG A 4 -18.89 -20.63 24.33
C ARG A 4 -19.28 -20.12 25.73
N ALA A 5 -18.95 -18.85 26.05
CA ALA A 5 -19.32 -18.21 27.29
C ALA A 5 -20.84 -18.02 27.44
N LEU A 6 -21.54 -17.68 26.36
CA LEU A 6 -23.01 -17.58 26.31
C LEU A 6 -23.72 -18.94 26.54
N ALA A 7 -23.13 -20.02 25.98
CA ALA A 7 -23.65 -21.38 26.24
C ALA A 7 -23.49 -21.82 27.69
N VAL A 8 -22.39 -21.43 28.33
CA VAL A 8 -22.16 -21.68 29.78
C VAL A 8 -23.17 -20.95 30.66
N VAL A 9 -23.47 -19.68 30.37
CA VAL A 9 -24.44 -18.88 31.12
C VAL A 9 -25.86 -19.43 30.94
N ALA A 10 -26.25 -19.88 29.74
CA ALA A 10 -27.54 -20.50 29.48
C ALA A 10 -27.72 -21.84 30.22
N ALA A 11 -26.63 -22.65 30.34
CA ALA A 11 -26.67 -23.92 31.10
C ALA A 11 -26.78 -23.73 32.61
N ILE A 12 -26.16 -22.66 33.15
CA ILE A 12 -26.27 -22.32 34.59
C ILE A 12 -27.66 -21.85 34.96
N ALA A 13 -28.40 -21.21 34.04
CA ALA A 13 -29.78 -20.76 34.27
C ALA A 13 -30.80 -21.90 34.52
N LEU A 14 -30.48 -23.13 34.10
CA LEU A 14 -31.34 -24.32 34.27
C LEU A 14 -31.15 -25.05 35.62
N LEU A 15 -30.11 -24.73 36.40
CA LEU A 15 -29.74 -25.42 37.64
C LEU A 15 -30.29 -24.79 38.94
N THR A 16 -31.00 -23.63 38.89
CA THR A 16 -31.42 -22.87 40.08
C THR A 16 -32.76 -23.33 40.70
N ALA A 17 -33.26 -24.53 40.45
CA ALA A 17 -34.58 -24.97 40.87
C ALA A 17 -34.63 -25.71 42.22
N PHE A 18 -33.57 -25.82 43.01
CA PHE A 18 -33.64 -26.51 44.33
C PHE A 18 -32.82 -25.87 45.44
N GLY A 19 -33.49 -25.42 46.49
CA GLY A 19 -33.07 -25.45 47.90
C GLY A 19 -32.68 -24.14 48.58
N GLN A 20 -33.59 -23.55 49.38
CA GLN A 20 -33.32 -22.53 50.39
C GLN A 20 -32.75 -23.10 51.67
N VAL A 21 -31.67 -22.50 52.24
CA VAL A 21 -31.37 -22.43 53.70
C VAL A 21 -30.64 -21.11 54.01
N ALA A 22 -31.12 -20.41 55.03
CA ALA A 22 -30.74 -19.06 55.43
C ALA A 22 -29.51 -18.98 56.36
N GLY A 23 -28.68 -17.91 56.24
CA GLY A 23 -27.66 -17.49 57.20
C GLY A 23 -26.57 -16.59 56.67
N ALA A 24 -26.70 -15.29 56.83
CA ALA A 24 -25.72 -14.21 57.11
C ALA A 24 -24.41 -14.02 56.32
N GLU A 25 -24.24 -14.59 55.18
CA GLU A 25 -23.42 -14.09 54.06
C GLU A 25 -24.29 -14.16 52.80
N PRO A 26 -24.04 -13.27 51.77
CA PRO A 26 -24.82 -13.38 50.55
C PRO A 26 -24.72 -14.84 50.09
N SER A 27 -25.88 -15.47 49.91
CA SER A 27 -25.98 -16.89 49.60
C SER A 27 -25.18 -17.18 48.31
N THR A 28 -24.73 -18.42 48.16
CA THR A 28 -24.02 -18.83 46.94
C THR A 28 -24.85 -18.52 45.68
N GLU A 29 -26.16 -18.52 45.81
CA GLU A 29 -27.16 -18.17 44.79
C GLU A 29 -27.17 -16.66 44.47
N GLU A 30 -27.14 -15.78 45.52
CA GLU A 30 -27.04 -14.32 45.29
C GLU A 30 -25.71 -13.92 44.64
N LYS A 31 -24.60 -14.56 44.99
CA LYS A 31 -23.29 -14.36 44.35
C LYS A 31 -23.28 -14.86 42.91
N LEU A 32 -24.02 -15.93 42.60
CA LEU A 32 -24.18 -16.45 41.27
C LEU A 32 -25.03 -15.51 40.39
N GLU A 33 -26.15 -15.05 40.90
CA GLU A 33 -27.01 -14.12 40.17
C GLU A 33 -26.34 -12.77 39.93
N ALA A 34 -25.55 -12.26 40.88
CA ALA A 34 -24.74 -11.06 40.71
C ALA A 34 -23.65 -11.26 39.61
N ALA A 35 -22.99 -12.42 39.60
CA ALA A 35 -21.99 -12.74 38.55
C ALA A 35 -22.62 -12.89 37.16
N LYS A 36 -23.83 -13.47 37.07
CA LYS A 36 -24.59 -13.55 35.82
C LYS A 36 -24.98 -12.16 35.32
N ALA A 37 -25.52 -11.31 36.19
CA ALA A 37 -25.89 -9.93 35.84
C ALA A 37 -24.69 -9.10 35.36
N GLU A 38 -23.55 -9.22 36.05
CA GLU A 38 -22.28 -8.59 35.61
C GLU A 38 -21.82 -9.12 34.25
N PHE A 39 -21.88 -10.42 34.03
CA PHE A 39 -21.51 -11.03 32.76
C PHE A 39 -22.39 -10.59 31.61
N GLU A 40 -23.73 -10.54 31.82
CA GLU A 40 -24.66 -10.05 30.80
C GLU A 40 -24.46 -8.55 30.49
N GLN A 41 -24.17 -7.74 31.52
CA GLN A 41 -23.82 -6.33 31.31
C GLN A 41 -22.52 -6.18 30.50
N LEU A 42 -21.47 -6.92 30.84
CA LEU A 42 -20.21 -6.93 30.08
C LEU A 42 -20.41 -7.40 28.65
N THR A 43 -21.23 -8.42 28.43
CA THR A 43 -21.56 -8.92 27.10
C THR A 43 -22.20 -7.83 26.24
N ARG A 44 -23.20 -7.11 26.76
CA ARG A 44 -23.81 -5.98 26.04
C ARG A 44 -22.79 -4.85 25.74
N GLN A 45 -21.90 -4.55 26.69
CA GLN A 45 -20.87 -3.54 26.49
C GLN A 45 -19.83 -3.99 25.44
N ILE A 46 -19.45 -5.26 25.45
CA ILE A 46 -18.52 -5.86 24.46
C ILE A 46 -19.14 -5.79 23.05
N GLU A 47 -20.43 -6.13 22.93
CA GLU A 47 -21.15 -6.04 21.65
C GLU A 47 -21.23 -4.60 21.15
N GLY A 48 -21.54 -3.63 22.03
CA GLY A 48 -21.56 -2.22 21.67
C GLY A 48 -20.20 -1.69 21.21
N GLN A 49 -19.13 -2.08 21.90
CA GLN A 49 -17.77 -1.70 21.50
C GLN A 49 -17.29 -2.39 20.23
N GLN A 50 -17.72 -3.63 20.00
CA GLN A 50 -17.44 -4.30 18.75
C GLN A 50 -18.12 -3.61 17.56
N GLN A 51 -19.34 -3.11 17.74
CA GLN A 51 -20.03 -2.31 16.72
C GLN A 51 -19.32 -0.98 16.47
N GLU A 52 -18.84 -0.31 17.53
CA GLU A 52 -18.08 0.93 17.41
C GLU A 52 -16.74 0.69 16.69
N LEU A 53 -16.03 -0.37 17.03
CA LEU A 53 -14.79 -0.74 16.34
C LEU A 53 -15.02 -1.03 14.85
N ASN A 54 -16.12 -1.71 14.51
CA ASN A 54 -16.49 -1.96 13.12
C ASN A 54 -16.82 -0.65 12.39
N ARG A 55 -17.50 0.30 13.03
CA ARG A 55 -17.78 1.63 12.47
C ARG A 55 -16.49 2.39 12.17
N LEU A 56 -15.58 2.45 13.15
CA LEU A 56 -14.26 3.09 12.99
C LEU A 56 -13.42 2.42 11.90
N SER A 57 -13.51 1.09 11.79
CA SER A 57 -12.81 0.35 10.73
C SER A 57 -13.34 0.70 9.33
N MET A 58 -14.67 0.86 9.17
CA MET A 58 -15.24 1.31 7.89
C MET A 58 -14.86 2.76 7.56
N GLU A 59 -14.79 3.65 8.55
CA GLU A 59 -14.34 5.03 8.37
C GLU A 59 -12.85 5.06 7.97
N ALA A 60 -12.00 4.28 8.63
CA ALA A 60 -10.60 4.16 8.29
C ALA A 60 -10.41 3.59 6.86
N ALA A 61 -11.21 2.60 6.46
CA ALA A 61 -11.18 2.05 5.10
C ALA A 61 -11.52 3.11 4.04
N ALA A 62 -12.54 3.94 4.29
CA ALA A 62 -12.89 5.03 3.37
C ALA A 62 -11.81 6.12 3.27
N ILE A 63 -11.07 6.38 4.36
CA ILE A 63 -9.91 7.29 4.33
C ILE A 63 -8.75 6.64 3.56
N ALA A 64 -8.50 5.35 3.78
CA ALA A 64 -7.47 4.59 3.09
C ALA A 64 -7.67 4.57 1.57
N GLU A 65 -8.92 4.44 1.10
CA GLU A 65 -9.26 4.56 -0.33
C GLU A 65 -8.92 5.95 -0.89
N ARG A 66 -9.22 7.04 -0.15
CA ARG A 66 -8.84 8.39 -0.57
C ARG A 66 -7.34 8.60 -0.57
N TRP A 67 -6.64 8.06 0.42
CA TRP A 67 -5.18 8.06 0.48
C TRP A 67 -4.58 7.37 -0.75
N GLU A 68 -5.10 6.20 -1.14
CA GLU A 68 -4.68 5.45 -2.33
C GLU A 68 -4.77 6.31 -3.60
N VAL A 69 -5.91 6.98 -3.80
CA VAL A 69 -6.12 7.87 -4.96
C VAL A 69 -5.14 9.06 -4.93
N ALA A 70 -4.91 9.64 -3.75
CA ALA A 70 -3.98 10.75 -3.59
C ALA A 70 -2.52 10.31 -3.85
N ASN A 71 -2.14 9.15 -3.33
CA ASN A 71 -0.81 8.57 -3.50
C ASN A 71 -0.53 8.22 -4.97
N GLY A 72 -1.45 7.53 -5.64
CA GLY A 72 -1.32 7.20 -7.07
C GLY A 72 -1.16 8.44 -7.95
N ARG A 73 -1.85 9.54 -7.60
CA ARG A 73 -1.68 10.82 -8.31
C ARG A 73 -0.31 11.46 -8.05
N TRP A 74 0.19 11.41 -6.83
CA TRP A 74 1.53 11.90 -6.50
C TRP A 74 2.61 11.10 -7.23
N GLU A 75 2.51 9.78 -7.28
CA GLU A 75 3.41 8.90 -8.03
C GLU A 75 3.40 9.23 -9.52
N GLN A 76 2.22 9.39 -10.13
CA GLN A 76 2.06 9.76 -11.53
C GLN A 76 2.78 11.08 -11.87
N ILE A 77 2.57 12.12 -11.05
CA ILE A 77 3.22 13.42 -11.27
C ILE A 77 4.73 13.31 -11.06
N THR A 78 5.17 12.48 -10.12
CA THR A 78 6.60 12.25 -9.86
C THR A 78 7.27 11.56 -11.06
N ALA A 79 6.63 10.55 -11.65
CA ALA A 79 7.10 9.90 -12.87
C ALA A 79 7.21 10.88 -14.05
N GLN A 80 6.17 11.70 -14.28
CA GLN A 80 6.19 12.75 -15.31
C GLN A 80 7.31 13.76 -15.10
N LEU A 81 7.58 14.14 -13.85
CA LEU A 81 8.67 15.04 -13.53
C LEU A 81 10.04 14.43 -13.87
N HIS A 82 10.24 13.14 -13.59
CA HIS A 82 11.48 12.43 -13.93
C HIS A 82 11.69 12.37 -15.46
N GLU A 83 10.66 12.06 -16.25
CA GLU A 83 10.73 12.08 -17.71
C GLU A 83 11.08 13.49 -18.24
N THR A 84 10.44 14.52 -17.69
CA THR A 84 10.72 15.91 -18.08
C THR A 84 12.15 16.32 -17.75
N LEU A 85 12.68 15.89 -16.59
CA LEU A 85 14.06 16.19 -16.19
C LEU A 85 15.06 15.50 -17.11
N PHE A 86 14.81 14.25 -17.51
CA PHE A 86 15.66 13.52 -18.44
C PHE A 86 15.69 14.19 -19.82
N ALA A 87 14.51 14.48 -20.38
CA ALA A 87 14.38 15.18 -21.68
C ALA A 87 15.02 16.58 -21.65
N LEU A 88 14.91 17.30 -20.52
CA LEU A 88 15.55 18.60 -20.35
C LEU A 88 17.09 18.49 -20.34
N ALA A 89 17.64 17.47 -19.71
CA ALA A 89 19.08 17.23 -19.66
C ALA A 89 19.64 16.92 -21.07
N GLU A 90 18.95 16.09 -21.85
CA GLU A 90 19.30 15.76 -23.22
C GLU A 90 19.25 17.01 -24.12
N ALA A 91 18.12 17.72 -24.12
CA ALA A 91 17.97 18.95 -24.92
C ALA A 91 18.98 20.04 -24.51
N GLN A 92 19.39 20.07 -23.25
CA GLN A 92 20.43 21.00 -22.79
C GLN A 92 21.83 20.64 -23.31
N ALA A 93 22.14 19.35 -23.42
CA ALA A 93 23.38 18.86 -24.02
C ALA A 93 23.43 19.21 -25.52
N ASP A 94 22.33 18.96 -26.25
CA ASP A 94 22.20 19.29 -27.67
C ASP A 94 22.37 20.81 -27.92
N TYR A 95 21.73 21.63 -27.08
CA TYR A 95 21.88 23.09 -27.15
C TYR A 95 23.31 23.53 -26.97
N GLN A 96 24.05 22.97 -26.01
CA GLN A 96 25.45 23.32 -25.79
C GLN A 96 26.34 22.90 -26.96
N GLY A 97 26.08 21.74 -27.56
CA GLY A 97 26.75 21.30 -28.77
C GLY A 97 26.57 22.25 -29.94
N LEU A 98 25.31 22.50 -30.33
CA LEU A 98 24.97 23.41 -31.45
C LEU A 98 25.44 24.86 -31.21
N LYS A 99 25.38 25.32 -29.94
CA LYS A 99 25.90 26.64 -29.56
C LYS A 99 27.42 26.72 -29.74
N ALA A 100 28.16 25.68 -29.34
CA ALA A 100 29.64 25.63 -29.54
C ALA A 100 29.99 25.65 -31.01
N ASP A 101 29.28 24.92 -31.85
CA ASP A 101 29.47 24.92 -33.30
C ASP A 101 29.23 26.31 -33.92
N LEU A 102 28.16 26.99 -33.50
CA LEU A 102 27.85 28.35 -33.94
C LEU A 102 28.93 29.36 -33.51
N GLU A 103 29.41 29.25 -32.25
CA GLU A 103 30.45 30.12 -31.71
C GLU A 103 31.79 29.91 -32.46
N GLU A 104 32.12 28.65 -32.78
CA GLU A 104 33.34 28.37 -33.57
C GLU A 104 33.22 28.91 -35.00
N ARG A 105 32.08 28.73 -35.68
CA ARG A 105 31.85 29.31 -37.02
C ARG A 105 31.93 30.83 -36.98
N ALA A 106 31.29 31.49 -35.97
CA ALA A 106 31.38 32.94 -35.80
C ALA A 106 32.83 33.42 -35.55
N ARG A 107 33.60 32.67 -34.74
CA ARG A 107 35.01 32.95 -34.50
C ARG A 107 35.84 32.85 -35.79
N GLN A 108 35.65 31.83 -36.60
CA GLN A 108 36.34 31.66 -37.88
C GLN A 108 35.97 32.76 -38.84
N ALA A 109 34.70 33.11 -38.98
CA ALA A 109 34.24 34.22 -39.83
C ALA A 109 34.87 35.58 -39.40
N TYR A 110 35.00 35.82 -38.08
CA TYR A 110 35.64 37.01 -37.55
C TYR A 110 37.17 37.07 -37.89
N ILE A 111 37.90 35.94 -37.72
CA ILE A 111 39.34 35.83 -37.99
C ILE A 111 39.64 36.01 -39.48
N ILE A 112 38.85 35.41 -40.34
CA ILE A 112 39.01 35.47 -41.80
C ILE A 112 38.66 36.88 -42.30
N GLY A 113 37.80 37.60 -41.63
CA GLY A 113 37.41 38.99 -41.91
C GLY A 113 36.31 39.12 -42.99
N PRO A 114 35.56 40.26 -42.96
CA PRO A 114 34.37 40.46 -43.85
C PRO A 114 34.69 40.60 -45.34
N GLY A 115 35.95 40.76 -45.71
CA GLY A 115 36.40 40.87 -47.09
C GLY A 115 36.72 39.52 -47.80
N SER A 116 36.90 38.47 -47.04
CA SER A 116 37.38 37.15 -47.55
C SER A 116 36.47 36.51 -48.57
N GLY A 117 35.15 36.63 -48.42
CA GLY A 117 34.18 36.14 -49.40
C GLY A 117 34.28 36.88 -50.72
N ILE A 118 34.56 38.20 -50.69
CA ILE A 118 34.76 39.01 -51.88
C ILE A 118 36.10 38.65 -52.53
N GLU A 119 37.19 38.50 -51.80
CA GLU A 119 38.50 38.06 -52.31
C GLU A 119 38.42 36.65 -52.92
N PHE A 120 37.66 35.73 -52.29
CA PHE A 120 37.42 34.39 -52.83
C PHE A 120 36.68 34.46 -54.19
N LEU A 121 35.66 35.33 -54.30
CA LEU A 121 34.92 35.52 -55.57
C LEU A 121 35.79 36.22 -56.66
N LEU A 122 36.57 37.25 -56.29
CA LEU A 122 37.44 37.97 -57.21
C LEU A 122 38.64 37.13 -57.70
N GLY A 123 39.01 36.06 -56.96
CA GLY A 123 39.98 35.09 -57.39
C GLY A 123 39.54 34.11 -58.47
N ALA A 124 38.32 34.21 -58.99
CA ALA A 124 37.77 33.37 -60.06
C ALA A 124 38.48 33.58 -61.39
N SER A 125 38.87 32.46 -62.00
CA SER A 125 39.62 32.48 -63.31
C SER A 125 38.71 32.47 -64.51
N THR A 126 37.44 32.07 -64.39
CA THR A 126 36.41 32.01 -65.43
C THR A 126 35.05 32.37 -64.88
N ILE A 127 34.07 32.68 -65.76
CA ILE A 127 32.65 32.93 -65.37
C ILE A 127 32.05 31.68 -64.72
N ALA A 128 32.37 30.47 -65.19
CA ALA A 128 31.93 29.22 -64.59
C ALA A 128 32.50 29.01 -63.22
N ASP A 129 33.77 29.33 -62.98
CA ASP A 129 34.43 29.30 -61.68
C ASP A 129 33.81 30.33 -60.73
N LEU A 130 33.53 31.53 -61.21
CA LEU A 130 32.82 32.55 -60.44
C LEU A 130 31.40 32.07 -59.97
N SER A 131 30.64 31.47 -60.90
CA SER A 131 29.33 30.92 -60.59
C SER A 131 29.38 29.84 -59.53
N ALA A 132 30.34 28.88 -59.66
CA ALA A 132 30.53 27.82 -58.63
C ALA A 132 30.95 28.37 -57.28
N ARG A 133 31.79 29.39 -57.23
CA ARG A 133 32.20 30.05 -55.97
C ARG A 133 31.06 30.85 -55.34
N MET A 134 30.21 31.51 -56.15
CA MET A 134 29.01 32.16 -55.64
C MET A 134 28.04 31.15 -55.03
N GLU A 135 27.81 30.02 -55.69
CA GLU A 135 26.95 28.93 -55.16
C GLU A 135 27.48 28.38 -53.85
N TYR A 136 28.79 28.16 -53.73
CA TYR A 136 29.43 27.74 -52.50
C TYR A 136 29.28 28.74 -51.36
N VAL A 137 29.51 30.05 -51.62
CA VAL A 137 29.33 31.11 -50.59
C VAL A 137 27.85 31.21 -50.15
N ASN A 138 26.92 31.09 -51.09
CA ASN A 138 25.50 31.09 -50.77
C ASN A 138 25.09 29.87 -49.91
N ALA A 139 25.58 28.66 -50.24
CA ALA A 139 25.32 27.45 -49.50
C ALA A 139 25.86 27.56 -48.05
N LEU A 140 27.10 28.07 -47.91
CA LEU A 140 27.70 28.26 -46.58
C LEU A 140 26.93 29.29 -45.73
N SER A 141 26.48 30.39 -46.32
CA SER A 141 25.70 31.41 -45.66
C SER A 141 24.28 30.89 -45.23
N GLN A 142 23.73 29.99 -46.04
CA GLN A 142 22.45 29.35 -45.70
C GLN A 142 22.61 28.37 -44.50
N GLU A 143 23.68 27.55 -44.50
CA GLU A 143 24.01 26.65 -43.41
C GLU A 143 24.19 27.42 -42.07
N ASP A 144 24.89 28.57 -42.11
CA ASP A 144 25.10 29.38 -40.92
C ASP A 144 23.78 30.01 -40.39
N ALA A 145 22.90 30.42 -41.32
CA ALA A 145 21.57 30.92 -40.97
C ALA A 145 20.68 29.83 -40.38
N ASP A 146 20.73 28.63 -40.96
CA ASP A 146 19.97 27.47 -40.47
C ASP A 146 20.47 27.03 -39.10
N LEU A 147 21.77 26.98 -38.84
CA LEU A 147 22.34 26.69 -37.52
C LEU A 147 21.94 27.73 -36.47
N ALA A 148 22.00 29.01 -36.81
CA ALA A 148 21.56 30.07 -35.89
C ALA A 148 20.05 29.93 -35.54
N THR A 149 19.25 29.57 -36.54
CA THR A 149 17.82 29.32 -36.35
C THR A 149 17.56 28.10 -35.46
N GLN A 150 18.30 27.02 -35.66
CA GLN A 150 18.21 25.81 -34.81
C GLN A 150 18.59 26.14 -33.34
N VAL A 151 19.69 26.85 -33.11
CA VAL A 151 20.10 27.27 -31.75
C VAL A 151 19.01 28.13 -31.10
N GLN A 152 18.41 29.07 -31.84
CA GLN A 152 17.35 29.92 -31.32
C GLN A 152 16.09 29.10 -30.97
N ASN A 153 15.67 28.17 -31.84
CA ASN A 153 14.53 27.32 -31.62
C ASN A 153 14.72 26.40 -30.39
N LEU A 154 15.90 25.80 -30.26
CA LEU A 154 16.22 24.94 -29.15
C LEU A 154 16.29 25.72 -27.82
N ARG A 155 16.82 26.96 -27.84
CA ARG A 155 16.79 27.85 -26.70
C ARG A 155 15.34 28.14 -26.22
N ASN A 156 14.45 28.42 -27.17
CA ASN A 156 13.04 28.69 -26.85
C ASN A 156 12.35 27.43 -26.31
N ALA A 157 12.62 26.25 -26.88
CA ALA A 157 12.11 24.97 -26.39
C ALA A 157 12.60 24.66 -24.97
N LEU A 158 13.88 24.88 -24.67
CA LEU A 158 14.43 24.74 -23.33
C LEU A 158 13.77 25.67 -22.32
N ALA A 159 13.47 26.90 -22.68
CA ALA A 159 12.77 27.82 -21.81
C ALA A 159 11.35 27.32 -21.47
N ALA A 160 10.63 26.80 -22.45
CA ALA A 160 9.29 26.21 -22.25
C ALA A 160 9.36 24.94 -21.37
N GLN A 161 10.32 24.05 -21.62
CA GLN A 161 10.51 22.84 -20.81
C GLN A 161 10.84 23.15 -19.34
N LYS A 162 11.65 24.18 -19.08
CA LYS A 162 11.93 24.65 -17.72
C LYS A 162 10.69 25.17 -17.01
N GLU A 163 9.83 25.89 -17.71
CA GLU A 163 8.54 26.35 -17.17
C GLU A 163 7.65 25.17 -16.82
N ASP A 164 7.57 24.17 -17.68
CA ASP A 164 6.77 22.95 -17.43
C ASP A 164 7.34 22.13 -16.27
N GLN A 165 8.65 22.02 -16.15
CA GLN A 165 9.31 21.43 -14.97
C GLN A 165 8.88 22.13 -13.66
N GLN A 166 8.88 23.46 -13.63
CA GLN A 166 8.45 24.23 -12.44
C GLN A 166 6.97 24.00 -12.12
N LYS A 167 6.10 23.93 -13.14
CA LYS A 167 4.69 23.60 -12.97
C LYS A 167 4.50 22.20 -12.38
N LEU A 168 5.25 21.20 -12.88
CA LEU A 168 5.22 19.83 -12.37
C LEU A 168 5.72 19.74 -10.93
N GLN A 169 6.80 20.44 -10.58
CA GLN A 169 7.29 20.52 -9.20
C GLN A 169 6.22 21.07 -8.25
N THR A 170 5.52 22.14 -8.66
CA THR A 170 4.45 22.75 -7.88
C THR A 170 3.26 21.77 -7.73
N LYS A 171 2.88 21.08 -8.82
CA LYS A 171 1.80 20.06 -8.79
C LYS A 171 2.17 18.90 -7.88
N ARG A 172 3.43 18.42 -7.93
CA ARG A 172 3.95 17.35 -7.07
C ARG A 172 3.89 17.74 -5.58
N ALA A 173 4.32 18.96 -5.23
CA ALA A 173 4.24 19.44 -3.85
C ALA A 173 2.80 19.47 -3.33
N LYS A 174 1.84 19.96 -4.12
CA LYS A 174 0.41 19.96 -3.77
C LYS A 174 -0.19 18.54 -3.68
N ALA A 175 0.29 17.61 -4.49
CA ALA A 175 -0.17 16.22 -4.42
C ALA A 175 0.35 15.54 -3.15
N LEU A 176 1.62 15.80 -2.77
CA LEU A 176 2.20 15.31 -1.52
C LEU A 176 1.43 15.82 -0.29
N GLU A 177 1.11 17.10 -0.25
CA GLU A 177 0.31 17.71 0.83
C GLU A 177 -1.03 16.95 1.03
N LYS A 178 -1.66 16.50 -0.06
CA LYS A 178 -2.90 15.71 0.04
C LYS A 178 -2.64 14.32 0.61
N VAL A 179 -1.57 13.64 0.21
CA VAL A 179 -1.18 12.34 0.78
C VAL A 179 -0.95 12.45 2.28
N GLU A 180 -0.20 13.47 2.71
CA GLU A 180 0.08 13.74 4.12
C GLU A 180 -1.19 14.05 4.92
N ALA A 181 -2.14 14.79 4.32
CA ALA A 181 -3.41 15.09 4.97
C ALA A 181 -4.28 13.83 5.18
N GLU A 182 -4.41 12.96 4.18
CA GLU A 182 -5.16 11.70 4.34
C GLU A 182 -4.45 10.75 5.31
N GLN A 183 -3.10 10.73 5.31
CA GLN A 183 -2.33 9.96 6.30
C GLN A 183 -2.62 10.42 7.74
N ALA A 184 -2.63 11.72 7.98
CA ALA A 184 -2.93 12.27 9.31
C ALA A 184 -4.35 11.90 9.78
N LEU A 185 -5.33 11.83 8.86
CA LEU A 185 -6.68 11.38 9.18
C LEU A 185 -6.72 9.87 9.53
N LEU A 186 -5.93 9.05 8.84
CA LEU A 186 -5.79 7.62 9.15
C LEU A 186 -5.19 7.42 10.55
N ASP A 187 -4.11 8.14 10.85
CA ASP A 187 -3.44 8.05 12.15
C ASP A 187 -4.40 8.40 13.29
N ALA A 188 -5.20 9.47 13.13
CA ALA A 188 -6.23 9.83 14.10
C ALA A 188 -7.30 8.72 14.27
N LYS A 189 -7.71 8.05 13.19
CA LYS A 189 -8.65 6.92 13.27
C LYS A 189 -8.04 5.68 13.92
N PHE A 190 -6.75 5.43 13.74
CA PHE A 190 -6.05 4.35 14.43
C PHE A 190 -5.94 4.61 15.93
N ASP A 191 -5.73 5.86 16.35
CA ASP A 191 -5.74 6.23 17.77
C ASP A 191 -7.14 6.01 18.41
N GLU A 192 -8.22 6.39 17.70
CA GLU A 192 -9.59 6.11 18.14
C GLU A 192 -9.83 4.59 18.24
N GLN A 193 -9.43 3.80 17.25
CA GLN A 193 -9.54 2.33 17.28
C GLN A 193 -8.75 1.72 18.44
N ALA A 194 -7.53 2.18 18.69
CA ALA A 194 -6.69 1.70 19.78
C ALA A 194 -7.35 1.91 21.14
N ALA A 195 -7.94 3.09 21.38
CA ALA A 195 -8.65 3.38 22.62
C ALA A 195 -9.86 2.46 22.84
N VAL A 196 -10.65 2.18 21.79
CA VAL A 196 -11.77 1.25 21.84
C VAL A 196 -11.31 -0.18 22.10
N LEU A 197 -10.18 -0.59 21.48
CA LEU A 197 -9.59 -1.92 21.65
C LEU A 197 -9.10 -2.16 23.07
N ASP A 198 -8.46 -1.19 23.68
CA ASP A 198 -7.96 -1.30 25.07
C ASP A 198 -9.12 -1.54 26.04
N ASP A 199 -10.20 -0.76 25.93
CA ASP A 199 -11.38 -0.92 26.76
C ASP A 199 -12.12 -2.26 26.44
N LEU A 200 -12.23 -2.63 25.18
CA LEU A 200 -12.77 -3.93 24.74
C LEU A 200 -11.99 -5.11 25.33
N ASN A 201 -10.66 -5.06 25.28
CA ASN A 201 -9.80 -6.10 25.83
C ASN A 201 -9.90 -6.20 27.35
N ALA A 202 -9.98 -5.06 28.05
CA ALA A 202 -10.21 -5.04 29.49
C ALA A 202 -11.55 -5.70 29.87
N LYS A 203 -12.64 -5.40 29.13
CA LYS A 203 -13.95 -6.01 29.34
C LYS A 203 -13.95 -7.50 29.02
N LYS A 204 -13.30 -7.92 27.95
CA LYS A 204 -13.12 -9.36 27.61
C LYS A 204 -12.35 -10.11 28.69
N ALA A 205 -11.25 -9.53 29.22
CA ALA A 205 -10.49 -10.12 30.31
C ALA A 205 -11.35 -10.29 31.56
N ARG A 206 -12.14 -9.27 31.94
CA ARG A 206 -13.05 -9.35 33.08
C ARG A 206 -14.13 -10.41 32.87
N ALA A 207 -14.74 -10.49 31.70
CA ALA A 207 -15.72 -11.53 31.37
C ALA A 207 -15.11 -12.95 31.48
N GLN A 208 -13.86 -13.14 31.02
CA GLN A 208 -13.13 -14.40 31.15
C GLN A 208 -12.85 -14.77 32.62
N GLU A 209 -12.51 -13.81 33.48
CA GLU A 209 -12.35 -14.06 34.93
C GLU A 209 -13.66 -14.56 35.58
N ILE A 210 -14.81 -13.94 35.22
CA ILE A 210 -16.10 -14.38 35.71
C ILE A 210 -16.37 -15.82 35.26
N VAL A 211 -16.22 -16.14 33.98
CA VAL A 211 -16.38 -17.50 33.45
C VAL A 211 -15.46 -18.49 34.18
N LYS A 212 -14.18 -18.17 34.31
CA LYS A 212 -13.21 -19.03 34.99
C LYS A 212 -13.53 -19.26 36.48
N SER A 213 -14.10 -18.25 37.15
CA SER A 213 -14.57 -18.37 38.55
C SER A 213 -15.80 -19.26 38.67
N LEU A 214 -16.70 -19.21 37.69
CA LEU A 214 -17.87 -20.07 37.59
C LEU A 214 -17.51 -21.52 37.23
N GLU A 215 -16.63 -21.73 36.25
CA GLU A 215 -16.13 -23.05 35.86
C GLU A 215 -15.46 -23.77 37.03
N LYS A 216 -14.65 -23.08 37.82
CA LYS A 216 -13.99 -23.68 38.97
C LYS A 216 -14.97 -24.18 40.05
N ARG A 217 -16.16 -23.54 40.15
CA ARG A 217 -17.22 -23.94 41.08
C ARG A 217 -18.11 -25.08 40.55
N TYR A 218 -18.30 -25.13 39.23
CA TYR A 218 -19.27 -26.03 38.60
C TYR A 218 -18.61 -26.99 37.58
N ALA A 219 -17.28 -27.23 37.68
CA ALA A 219 -16.49 -27.98 36.71
C ALA A 219 -17.05 -29.39 36.36
N ARG A 220 -17.72 -30.04 37.32
CA ARG A 220 -18.31 -31.39 37.10
C ARG A 220 -19.59 -31.39 36.25
N GLU A 221 -20.28 -30.26 36.13
CA GLU A 221 -21.53 -30.14 35.40
C GLU A 221 -21.35 -29.59 33.99
N LEU A 222 -20.20 -28.87 33.76
CA LEU A 222 -19.86 -28.29 32.46
C LEU A 222 -19.21 -29.28 31.48
N GLU A 223 -18.49 -30.27 31.99
CA GLU A 223 -17.76 -31.27 31.16
C GLU A 223 -18.74 -32.11 30.28
N ALA A 224 -20.01 -32.21 30.67
CA ALA A 224 -21.04 -32.88 29.91
C ALA A 224 -21.63 -32.07 28.73
N LEU A 225 -21.33 -30.78 28.59
CA LEU A 225 -21.97 -29.85 27.65
C LEU A 225 -21.06 -29.29 26.53
N THR A 226 -19.72 -29.55 26.58
CA THR A 226 -18.75 -28.86 25.70
C THR A 226 -18.23 -29.67 24.50
N GLY A 227 -18.95 -30.69 24.04
CA GLY A 227 -18.54 -31.59 22.93
C GLY A 227 -18.77 -31.05 21.51
N LEU A 228 -18.51 -29.78 21.18
CA LEU A 228 -18.60 -29.27 19.82
C LEU A 228 -17.33 -28.52 19.41
N GLU A 229 -16.49 -29.20 18.63
CA GLU A 229 -15.41 -28.54 17.87
C GLU A 229 -15.96 -27.96 16.56
N PHE A 230 -15.74 -26.65 16.35
CA PHE A 230 -16.02 -25.98 15.08
C PHE A 230 -14.73 -25.90 14.28
N HIS A 231 -14.59 -26.70 13.23
CA HIS A 231 -13.66 -26.50 12.13
C HIS A 231 -14.42 -25.86 10.97
N GLY A 232 -14.14 -24.60 10.69
CA GLY A 232 -14.66 -23.93 9.50
C GLY A 232 -13.67 -24.09 8.34
N ASP A 233 -14.16 -24.49 7.17
CA ASP A 233 -13.42 -24.66 5.90
C ASP A 233 -13.05 -23.29 5.24
N ALA A 234 -12.85 -22.23 6.01
CA ALA A 234 -12.49 -20.91 5.49
C ALA A 234 -11.05 -20.91 4.98
N VAL A 235 -10.83 -20.40 3.75
CA VAL A 235 -9.49 -20.26 3.14
C VAL A 235 -8.59 -19.44 4.03
N PHE A 236 -9.06 -18.26 4.50
CA PHE A 236 -8.40 -17.49 5.54
C PHE A 236 -9.12 -17.71 6.88
N GLN A 237 -8.36 -18.02 7.91
CA GLN A 237 -8.89 -18.31 9.25
C GLN A 237 -8.79 -17.08 10.17
N VAL A 238 -7.84 -16.18 9.88
CA VAL A 238 -7.61 -14.93 10.62
C VAL A 238 -7.21 -13.81 9.66
N CYS A 239 -7.48 -12.57 10.06
CA CYS A 239 -6.98 -11.40 9.33
C CYS A 239 -5.45 -11.35 9.38
N PRO A 240 -4.76 -11.06 8.27
CA PRO A 240 -3.30 -11.02 8.23
C PRO A 240 -2.67 -9.88 9.03
N VAL A 241 -3.39 -8.84 9.40
CA VAL A 241 -2.87 -7.72 10.20
C VAL A 241 -3.77 -7.50 11.41
N ASP A 242 -3.19 -7.35 12.59
CA ASP A 242 -3.94 -7.03 13.81
C ASP A 242 -4.58 -5.62 13.74
N GLN A 243 -5.55 -5.35 14.62
CA GLN A 243 -6.07 -4.00 14.84
C GLN A 243 -5.02 -3.14 15.59
N PRO A 244 -5.00 -1.78 15.42
CA PRO A 244 -5.84 -1.02 14.48
C PRO A 244 -5.36 -1.14 13.03
N ARG A 245 -6.29 -1.18 12.09
CA ARG A 245 -5.99 -1.30 10.65
C ARG A 245 -7.11 -0.71 9.78
N ALA A 246 -6.78 -0.40 8.53
CA ALA A 246 -7.73 -0.11 7.47
C ALA A 246 -7.54 -1.11 6.31
N VAL A 247 -8.63 -1.74 5.87
CA VAL A 247 -8.64 -2.71 4.76
C VAL A 247 -9.64 -2.23 3.71
N TYR A 248 -9.19 -2.11 2.47
CA TYR A 248 -10.02 -1.70 1.33
C TYR A 248 -9.61 -2.49 0.07
N ASP A 249 -10.46 -2.50 -0.97
CA ASP A 249 -10.15 -3.22 -2.21
C ASP A 249 -9.28 -2.35 -3.14
N GLY A 250 -7.95 -2.45 -2.96
CA GLY A 250 -6.94 -1.79 -3.78
C GLY A 250 -6.34 -2.66 -4.89
N PHE A 251 -6.89 -3.86 -5.12
CA PHE A 251 -6.36 -4.79 -6.12
C PHE A 251 -6.51 -4.23 -7.55
N GLY A 252 -5.42 -4.15 -8.30
CA GLY A 252 -5.38 -3.58 -9.64
C GLY A 252 -5.24 -2.07 -9.71
N ALA A 253 -5.14 -1.36 -8.57
CA ALA A 253 -4.86 0.08 -8.54
C ALA A 253 -3.56 0.40 -9.31
N PRO A 254 -3.49 1.53 -10.05
CA PRO A 254 -2.29 1.90 -10.79
C PRO A 254 -1.07 2.10 -9.88
N ARG A 255 0.06 1.49 -10.21
CA ARG A 255 1.36 1.68 -9.56
C ARG A 255 2.38 2.16 -10.59
N TYR A 256 3.33 2.99 -10.16
CA TYR A 256 4.35 3.60 -11.02
C TYR A 256 5.78 3.33 -10.53
N GLY A 257 5.96 2.76 -9.36
CA GLY A 257 7.24 2.28 -8.86
C GLY A 257 7.82 1.19 -9.76
N GLY A 258 9.03 1.38 -10.31
CA GLY A 258 9.62 0.45 -11.26
C GLY A 258 8.96 0.38 -12.65
N GLY A 259 8.10 1.35 -13.00
CA GLY A 259 7.28 1.40 -14.21
C GLY A 259 5.80 1.10 -13.94
N TYR A 260 4.93 1.43 -14.90
CA TYR A 260 3.49 1.21 -14.75
C TYR A 260 3.15 -0.28 -14.64
N HIS A 261 2.43 -0.64 -13.57
CA HIS A 261 1.84 -1.98 -13.40
C HIS A 261 0.59 -1.90 -12.53
N PRO A 262 -0.37 -2.85 -12.67
CA PRO A 262 -1.50 -2.95 -11.75
C PRO A 262 -1.04 -3.55 -10.41
N HIS A 263 -1.62 -3.08 -9.32
CA HIS A 263 -1.34 -3.52 -7.96
C HIS A 263 -1.75 -5.00 -7.76
N ALA A 264 -0.80 -5.89 -7.48
CA ALA A 264 -1.04 -7.33 -7.42
C ALA A 264 -1.58 -7.84 -6.07
N GLY A 265 -1.87 -6.94 -5.13
CA GLY A 265 -2.34 -7.27 -3.78
C GLY A 265 -3.33 -6.25 -3.23
N ASN A 266 -3.59 -6.35 -1.94
CA ASN A 266 -4.28 -5.32 -1.16
C ASN A 266 -3.33 -4.75 -0.12
N ASP A 267 -3.27 -3.42 -0.03
CA ASP A 267 -2.53 -2.74 1.02
C ASP A 267 -3.41 -2.64 2.27
N ILE A 268 -2.96 -3.28 3.35
CA ILE A 268 -3.58 -3.19 4.66
C ILE A 268 -2.82 -2.16 5.46
N ILE A 269 -3.39 -0.95 5.56
CA ILE A 269 -2.74 0.16 6.24
C ILE A 269 -2.90 -0.01 7.74
N ALA A 270 -1.79 0.06 8.47
CA ALA A 270 -1.74 -0.05 9.92
C ALA A 270 -0.49 0.65 10.47
N PRO A 271 -0.48 1.05 11.75
CA PRO A 271 0.72 1.62 12.38
C PRO A 271 1.94 0.69 12.26
N GLN A 272 3.11 1.28 12.10
CA GLN A 272 4.36 0.53 12.08
C GLN A 272 4.50 -0.30 13.36
N GLY A 273 4.91 -1.57 13.21
CA GLY A 273 5.05 -2.51 14.32
C GLY A 273 3.78 -3.30 14.64
N THR A 274 2.65 -3.04 13.97
CA THR A 274 1.45 -3.89 14.10
C THR A 274 1.78 -5.33 13.67
N PRO A 275 1.39 -6.38 14.46
CA PRO A 275 1.67 -7.76 14.10
C PRO A 275 1.02 -8.19 12.79
N ILE A 276 1.79 -8.90 11.96
CA ILE A 276 1.31 -9.61 10.78
C ILE A 276 1.18 -11.09 11.13
N ARG A 277 0.01 -11.69 10.84
CA ARG A 277 -0.31 -13.08 11.19
C ARG A 277 -0.43 -13.97 9.98
N ALA A 278 -0.08 -15.25 10.14
CA ALA A 278 -0.37 -16.27 9.15
C ALA A 278 -1.90 -16.45 9.02
N THR A 279 -2.44 -16.25 7.83
CA THR A 279 -3.89 -16.39 7.56
C THR A 279 -4.38 -17.83 7.62
N PHE A 280 -3.47 -18.78 7.44
CA PHE A 280 -3.67 -20.24 7.54
C PHE A 280 -2.37 -20.91 7.99
N SER A 281 -2.46 -22.16 8.41
CA SER A 281 -1.30 -22.97 8.77
C SER A 281 -0.49 -23.37 7.54
N GLY A 282 0.86 -23.31 7.64
CA GLY A 282 1.73 -23.63 6.51
C GLY A 282 3.21 -23.45 6.85
N TYR A 283 4.02 -23.28 5.81
CA TYR A 283 5.45 -22.98 5.93
C TYR A 283 5.73 -21.52 5.57
N ALA A 284 6.20 -20.76 6.52
CA ALA A 284 6.64 -19.38 6.33
C ALA A 284 8.07 -19.34 5.79
N GLN A 285 8.32 -18.44 4.85
CA GLN A 285 9.65 -18.18 4.28
C GLN A 285 9.90 -16.69 4.18
N ALA A 286 10.89 -16.20 4.92
CA ALA A 286 11.34 -14.81 4.84
C ALA A 286 12.02 -14.53 3.49
N GLY A 287 11.84 -13.31 2.99
CA GLY A 287 12.43 -12.81 1.75
C GLY A 287 12.73 -11.32 1.83
N SER A 288 13.36 -10.80 0.78
CA SER A 288 13.51 -9.36 0.57
C SER A 288 13.78 -9.05 -0.90
N ASN A 289 13.30 -7.89 -1.36
CA ASN A 289 13.61 -7.35 -2.68
C ASN A 289 13.56 -5.81 -2.66
N THR A 290 13.94 -5.15 -3.74
CA THR A 290 14.01 -3.68 -3.82
C THR A 290 12.64 -3.00 -3.75
N LEU A 291 11.60 -3.63 -4.30
CA LEU A 291 10.23 -3.08 -4.31
C LEU A 291 9.52 -3.39 -2.99
N GLY A 292 9.40 -4.66 -2.63
CA GLY A 292 8.64 -5.11 -1.44
C GLY A 292 9.39 -4.96 -0.11
N GLY A 293 10.68 -4.58 -0.10
CA GLY A 293 11.47 -4.54 1.13
C GLY A 293 11.58 -5.92 1.79
N TYR A 294 11.55 -5.99 3.12
CA TYR A 294 11.43 -7.25 3.83
C TYR A 294 10.05 -7.86 3.61
N SER A 295 10.00 -9.18 3.44
CA SER A 295 8.77 -9.89 3.13
C SER A 295 8.73 -11.26 3.82
N VAL A 296 7.54 -11.85 3.85
CA VAL A 296 7.32 -13.24 4.25
C VAL A 296 6.20 -13.84 3.40
N SER A 297 6.46 -15.01 2.81
CA SER A 297 5.46 -15.84 2.17
C SER A 297 5.05 -16.97 3.09
N VAL A 298 3.75 -17.29 3.17
CA VAL A 298 3.26 -18.48 3.89
C VAL A 298 2.61 -19.41 2.88
N THR A 299 3.19 -20.60 2.69
CA THR A 299 2.70 -21.62 1.77
C THR A 299 1.88 -22.66 2.52
N GLY A 300 0.62 -22.80 2.18
CA GLY A 300 -0.33 -23.79 2.72
C GLY A 300 -0.88 -24.73 1.67
N ALA A 301 -1.90 -25.49 2.05
CA ALA A 301 -2.50 -26.53 1.18
C ALA A 301 -3.18 -25.96 -0.07
N LEU A 302 -3.74 -24.74 0.00
CA LEU A 302 -4.56 -24.13 -1.07
C LEU A 302 -3.79 -23.12 -1.93
N GLY A 303 -2.57 -22.75 -1.54
CA GLY A 303 -1.75 -21.73 -2.19
C GLY A 303 -0.80 -21.06 -1.23
N TYR A 304 -0.31 -19.87 -1.58
CA TYR A 304 0.54 -19.09 -0.68
C TYR A 304 0.06 -17.62 -0.59
N THR A 305 0.34 -17.00 0.55
CA THR A 305 0.22 -15.56 0.72
C THR A 305 1.59 -14.92 0.71
N TYR A 306 1.67 -13.68 0.20
CA TYR A 306 2.87 -12.86 0.25
C TYR A 306 2.56 -11.59 1.04
N ASN A 307 3.40 -11.27 2.01
CA ASN A 307 3.33 -10.09 2.85
C ASN A 307 4.61 -9.30 2.66
N ALA A 308 4.53 -8.02 2.35
CA ALA A 308 5.69 -7.17 2.06
C ALA A 308 5.69 -5.88 2.87
N HIS A 309 6.75 -5.10 2.72
CA HIS A 309 7.06 -3.86 3.44
C HIS A 309 7.24 -4.05 4.95
N LEU A 310 7.63 -5.25 5.39
CA LEU A 310 7.82 -5.55 6.81
C LEU A 310 8.87 -4.63 7.45
N MET A 311 8.71 -4.34 8.74
CA MET A 311 9.66 -3.53 9.52
C MET A 311 11.04 -4.21 9.65
N GLN A 312 11.06 -5.53 9.68
CA GLN A 312 12.24 -6.38 9.83
C GLN A 312 12.03 -7.71 9.09
N PRO A 313 13.06 -8.54 8.88
CA PRO A 313 12.90 -9.84 8.26
C PRO A 313 11.78 -10.66 8.92
N GLY A 314 10.93 -11.28 8.11
CA GLY A 314 9.88 -12.18 8.56
C GLY A 314 10.43 -13.48 9.15
N VAL A 315 9.54 -14.33 9.66
CA VAL A 315 9.91 -15.64 10.19
C VAL A 315 10.11 -16.68 9.06
N THR A 316 10.86 -17.74 9.37
CA THR A 316 11.00 -18.91 8.49
C THR A 316 10.75 -20.17 9.31
N GLY A 317 9.90 -21.08 8.83
CA GLY A 317 9.56 -22.35 9.49
C GLY A 317 8.07 -22.66 9.44
N GLN A 318 7.67 -23.73 10.13
CA GLN A 318 6.27 -24.11 10.27
C GLN A 318 5.53 -23.10 11.14
N VAL A 319 4.33 -22.69 10.68
CA VAL A 319 3.46 -21.77 11.41
C VAL A 319 2.03 -22.29 11.41
N SER A 320 1.30 -21.99 12.47
CA SER A 320 -0.13 -22.20 12.59
C SER A 320 -0.89 -20.93 12.20
N ALA A 321 -2.14 -21.07 11.77
CA ALA A 321 -3.02 -19.90 11.59
C ALA A 321 -3.05 -19.04 12.87
N GLY A 322 -2.83 -17.73 12.71
CA GLY A 322 -2.76 -16.77 13.81
C GLY A 322 -1.37 -16.54 14.40
N ASP A 323 -0.36 -17.35 14.06
CA ASP A 323 1.02 -17.09 14.48
C ASP A 323 1.55 -15.78 13.88
N ILE A 324 2.36 -15.04 14.63
CA ILE A 324 2.99 -13.81 14.13
C ILE A 324 4.10 -14.21 13.14
N VAL A 325 4.01 -13.71 11.91
CA VAL A 325 4.99 -13.98 10.84
C VAL A 325 5.85 -12.76 10.51
N GLY A 326 5.47 -11.58 10.98
CA GLY A 326 6.18 -10.33 10.76
C GLY A 326 5.50 -9.17 11.47
N TYR A 327 5.96 -7.96 11.16
CA TYR A 327 5.42 -6.72 11.68
C TYR A 327 5.33 -5.70 10.56
N VAL A 328 4.25 -4.92 10.54
CA VAL A 328 4.03 -3.83 9.57
C VAL A 328 5.20 -2.84 9.62
N GLY A 329 5.70 -2.48 8.46
CA GLY A 329 6.79 -1.52 8.29
C GLY A 329 6.58 -0.66 7.05
N ALA A 330 7.65 -0.03 6.61
CA ALA A 330 7.71 0.80 5.40
C ALA A 330 9.05 0.57 4.67
N THR A 331 9.51 -0.69 4.57
CA THR A 331 10.73 -1.04 3.84
C THR A 331 10.44 -1.29 2.36
N GLY A 332 11.43 -1.11 1.49
CA GLY A 332 11.26 -1.21 0.03
C GLY A 332 10.81 0.12 -0.58
N ASP A 333 10.01 0.05 -1.66
CA ASP A 333 9.56 1.22 -2.41
C ASP A 333 8.21 1.74 -1.87
N THR A 334 8.20 2.16 -0.61
CA THR A 334 7.04 2.80 0.03
C THR A 334 7.48 3.81 1.08
N SER A 335 6.67 4.85 1.30
CA SER A 335 6.87 5.85 2.36
C SER A 335 5.88 5.72 3.52
N THR A 336 4.86 4.88 3.39
CA THR A 336 3.76 4.74 4.36
C THR A 336 3.75 3.35 4.96
N PRO A 337 3.61 3.21 6.29
CA PRO A 337 3.49 1.92 6.93
C PRO A 337 2.23 1.17 6.48
N HIS A 338 2.41 -0.02 5.91
CA HIS A 338 1.33 -0.92 5.53
C HIS A 338 1.87 -2.34 5.34
N ASN A 339 0.96 -3.31 5.24
CA ASN A 339 1.26 -4.64 4.75
C ASN A 339 0.70 -4.78 3.33
N HIS A 340 1.55 -4.88 2.32
CA HIS A 340 1.14 -5.31 0.99
C HIS A 340 0.87 -6.82 1.03
N PHE A 341 -0.38 -7.23 0.79
CA PHE A 341 -0.85 -8.60 0.94
C PHE A 341 -1.33 -9.17 -0.40
N GLU A 342 -0.67 -10.24 -0.86
CA GLU A 342 -1.08 -10.99 -2.06
C GLU A 342 -1.60 -12.38 -1.69
N TRP A 343 -2.56 -12.88 -2.48
CA TRP A 343 -3.05 -14.25 -2.45
C TRP A 343 -2.79 -14.95 -3.79
N HIS A 344 -2.08 -16.06 -3.74
CA HIS A 344 -1.72 -16.90 -4.89
C HIS A 344 -2.24 -18.32 -4.69
N PRO A 345 -3.45 -18.64 -5.15
CA PRO A 345 -3.99 -19.98 -5.04
C PRO A 345 -3.26 -20.97 -5.97
N ASN A 346 -3.22 -22.26 -5.57
CA ASN A 346 -2.69 -23.34 -6.42
C ASN A 346 -3.50 -23.52 -7.72
N VAL A 347 -4.79 -23.18 -7.68
CA VAL A 347 -5.71 -23.20 -8.83
C VAL A 347 -6.34 -21.81 -8.94
N THR A 348 -6.05 -21.11 -10.03
CA THR A 348 -6.65 -19.80 -10.30
C THR A 348 -8.14 -19.95 -10.55
N PRO A 349 -9.02 -19.30 -9.78
CA PRO A 349 -10.46 -19.38 -9.99
C PRO A 349 -10.87 -18.73 -11.31
N THR A 350 -11.86 -19.29 -11.99
CA THR A 350 -12.40 -18.77 -13.25
C THR A 350 -13.53 -17.75 -13.04
N ASP A 351 -14.16 -17.76 -11.88
CA ASP A 351 -15.23 -16.84 -11.48
C ASP A 351 -14.87 -16.25 -10.11
N TRP A 352 -14.26 -15.06 -10.11
CA TRP A 352 -13.80 -14.39 -8.90
C TRP A 352 -14.22 -12.93 -8.92
N PRO A 353 -14.61 -12.34 -7.78
CA PRO A 353 -15.05 -10.95 -7.71
C PRO A 353 -13.99 -9.97 -8.25
N VAL A 354 -14.45 -9.09 -9.15
CA VAL A 354 -13.63 -8.06 -9.77
C VAL A 354 -13.52 -6.87 -8.83
N SER A 355 -12.31 -6.34 -8.66
CA SER A 355 -12.05 -5.14 -7.86
C SER A 355 -12.64 -3.88 -8.51
N PRO A 356 -12.74 -2.74 -7.80
CA PRO A 356 -13.13 -1.45 -8.38
C PRO A 356 -12.25 -0.99 -9.55
N TYR A 357 -11.04 -1.53 -9.67
CA TYR A 357 -10.09 -1.23 -10.74
C TYR A 357 -10.19 -2.17 -11.95
N GLY A 358 -11.15 -3.09 -11.96
CA GLY A 358 -11.43 -3.98 -13.09
C GLY A 358 -10.62 -5.27 -13.14
N TYR A 359 -9.96 -5.67 -12.06
CA TYR A 359 -9.14 -6.87 -11.98
C TYR A 359 -9.70 -7.89 -10.98
N ALA A 360 -9.78 -9.16 -11.39
CA ALA A 360 -9.99 -10.31 -10.50
C ALA A 360 -8.69 -11.10 -10.30
N VAL A 361 -7.84 -11.13 -11.34
CA VAL A 361 -6.58 -11.89 -11.42
C VAL A 361 -5.54 -11.02 -12.11
N ILE A 362 -4.32 -11.02 -11.59
CA ILE A 362 -3.16 -10.34 -12.19
C ILE A 362 -2.03 -11.37 -12.34
N THR A 363 -1.48 -11.49 -13.55
CA THR A 363 -0.29 -12.29 -13.79
C THR A 363 0.93 -11.52 -13.33
N THR A 364 1.55 -11.98 -12.26
CA THR A 364 2.83 -11.47 -11.77
C THR A 364 3.99 -12.06 -12.56
N GLY A 365 5.13 -11.42 -12.58
CA GLY A 365 6.33 -11.96 -13.23
C GLY A 365 6.99 -13.12 -12.48
N TYR A 366 6.39 -13.60 -11.38
CA TYR A 366 6.89 -14.62 -10.48
C TYR A 366 5.72 -15.44 -9.89
N GLY A 367 5.90 -16.75 -9.73
CA GLY A 367 4.92 -17.64 -9.12
C GLY A 367 3.61 -17.83 -9.92
N SER A 368 2.56 -18.26 -9.24
CA SER A 368 1.19 -18.32 -9.78
C SER A 368 0.59 -16.90 -9.85
N PRO A 369 -0.45 -16.69 -10.68
CA PRO A 369 -1.16 -15.41 -10.72
C PRO A 369 -1.68 -14.99 -9.34
N ALA A 370 -1.60 -13.70 -9.04
CA ALA A 370 -2.25 -13.13 -7.88
C ALA A 370 -3.76 -13.01 -8.13
N VAL A 371 -4.56 -13.33 -7.14
CA VAL A 371 -6.03 -13.25 -7.16
C VAL A 371 -6.46 -12.21 -6.13
N ASN A 372 -7.46 -11.38 -6.49
CA ASN A 372 -7.97 -10.36 -5.58
C ASN A 372 -8.26 -10.95 -4.18
N PRO A 373 -7.48 -10.63 -3.13
CA PRO A 373 -7.67 -11.21 -1.81
C PRO A 373 -8.83 -10.59 -1.03
N PHE A 374 -9.36 -9.43 -1.46
CA PHE A 374 -10.34 -8.66 -0.70
C PHE A 374 -11.62 -9.45 -0.34
N PRO A 375 -12.22 -10.27 -1.22
CA PRO A 375 -13.38 -11.07 -0.86
C PRO A 375 -13.15 -12.04 0.31
N LEU A 376 -11.90 -12.52 0.49
CA LEU A 376 -11.51 -13.35 1.62
C LEU A 376 -11.16 -12.52 2.85
N LEU A 377 -10.45 -11.40 2.65
CA LEU A 377 -10.11 -10.46 3.73
C LEU A 377 -11.37 -9.91 4.41
N ALA A 378 -12.38 -9.54 3.65
CA ALA A 378 -13.67 -9.03 4.17
C ALA A 378 -14.41 -10.01 5.09
N GLN A 379 -14.08 -11.32 5.04
CA GLN A 379 -14.68 -12.32 5.91
C GLN A 379 -13.99 -12.43 7.28
N VAL A 380 -12.70 -12.08 7.35
CA VAL A 380 -11.86 -12.30 8.54
C VAL A 380 -11.30 -11.02 9.14
N CYS A 381 -11.35 -9.93 8.41
CA CYS A 381 -10.87 -8.62 8.85
C CYS A 381 -12.01 -7.70 9.27
#